data_227bf5d24651d42b3cc98e81294914f4
#
_entry.id   227bf5d24651d42b3cc98e81294914f4
#
_cell.length_a   1.000
_cell.length_b   1.000
_cell.length_c   1.000
_cell.angle_alpha   90.00
_cell.angle_beta   90.00
_cell.angle_gamma   90.00
#
_symmetry.space_group_name_H-M   'P 1'
#
loop_
_entity.id
_entity.type
_entity.pdbx_description
1 polymer ?
#
loop_
_entity_poly.entity_id
_entity_poly.type
_entity_poly.pdbx_seq_one_letter_code
_entity_poly.pdbx_strand_id
1 'polypeptide(L)'
;MKLLVITSIKEDLKTVSLIMEKAGIPVFSVSEIIGHKTEHHDYLPDNWFGNNDEGTESLFFFSFTESEKAGNALQMIREHNAANESGFPIRGFISPVEDASF
;
A
#
# COMPACT_ATOMS: atom_id res chain seq x y z
N MET A 1 -17.50 -4.50 -3.88
CA MET A 1 -16.37 -4.74 -2.95
C MET A 1 -15.05 -4.72 -3.69
N LYS A 2 -14.10 -4.07 -3.12
CA LYS A 2 -12.75 -3.99 -3.68
C LYS A 2 -11.73 -4.46 -2.66
N LEU A 3 -10.60 -4.94 -3.14
CA LEU A 3 -9.43 -5.22 -2.32
C LEU A 3 -8.50 -4.02 -2.43
N LEU A 4 -8.22 -3.39 -1.31
CA LEU A 4 -7.24 -2.32 -1.22
C LEU A 4 -5.96 -2.90 -0.65
N VAL A 5 -4.85 -2.71 -1.36
CA VAL A 5 -3.53 -3.14 -0.91
C VAL A 5 -2.64 -1.90 -0.83
N ILE A 6 -1.94 -1.77 0.28
CA ILE A 6 -0.99 -0.67 0.48
C ILE A 6 0.34 -1.26 0.94
N THR A 7 1.43 -0.75 0.38
CA THR A 7 2.78 -1.09 0.84
C THR A 7 3.50 0.17 1.28
N SER A 8 4.29 0.05 2.33
CA SER A 8 5.07 1.16 2.86
C SER A 8 6.28 0.64 3.63
N ILE A 9 7.19 1.54 3.98
CA ILE A 9 8.23 1.20 4.95
C ILE A 9 7.62 1.20 6.36
N LYS A 10 8.31 0.56 7.29
CA LYS A 10 7.79 0.42 8.67
C LYS A 10 7.54 1.77 9.35
N GLU A 11 8.33 2.76 9.05
CA GLU A 11 8.22 4.09 9.62
C GLU A 11 6.90 4.78 9.27
N ASP A 12 6.25 4.35 8.21
CA ASP A 12 4.99 4.94 7.75
C ASP A 12 3.74 4.27 8.32
N LEU A 13 3.89 3.39 9.31
CA LEU A 13 2.74 2.69 9.89
C LEU A 13 1.65 3.65 10.38
N LYS A 14 2.04 4.68 11.13
CA LYS A 14 1.07 5.66 11.63
C LYS A 14 0.42 6.45 10.52
N THR A 15 1.19 6.83 9.52
CA THR A 15 0.68 7.58 8.37
C THR A 15 -0.38 6.78 7.63
N VAL A 16 -0.08 5.53 7.31
CA VAL A 16 -1.03 4.67 6.59
C VAL A 16 -2.27 4.39 7.44
N SER A 17 -2.09 4.13 8.73
CA SER A 17 -3.22 3.90 9.64
C SER A 17 -4.16 5.11 9.69
N LEU A 18 -3.59 6.31 9.71
CA LEU A 18 -4.38 7.54 9.70
C LEU A 18 -5.11 7.75 8.37
N ILE A 19 -4.44 7.42 7.27
CA ILE A 19 -5.08 7.46 5.94
C ILE A 19 -6.29 6.52 5.91
N MET A 20 -6.13 5.30 6.41
CA MET A 20 -7.23 4.34 6.47
C MET A 20 -8.40 4.90 7.27
N GLU A 21 -8.11 5.45 8.45
CA GLU A 21 -9.15 6.03 9.30
C GLU A 21 -9.88 7.16 8.60
N LYS A 22 -9.16 8.09 8.01
CA LYS A 22 -9.75 9.24 7.31
C LYS A 22 -10.52 8.84 6.07
N ALA A 23 -10.12 7.76 5.43
CA ALA A 23 -10.82 7.25 4.25
C ALA A 23 -12.09 6.48 4.61
N GLY A 24 -12.34 6.26 5.89
CA GLY A 24 -13.51 5.53 6.34
C GLY A 24 -13.32 4.02 6.35
N ILE A 25 -12.08 3.56 6.47
CA ILE A 25 -11.73 2.14 6.49
C ILE A 25 -11.23 1.80 7.91
N PRO A 26 -12.13 1.44 8.83
CA PRO A 26 -11.72 1.22 10.22
C PRO A 26 -11.07 -0.12 10.50
N VAL A 27 -11.21 -1.07 9.56
CA VAL A 27 -10.68 -2.42 9.76
C VAL A 27 -9.78 -2.79 8.60
N PHE A 28 -8.55 -3.09 8.90
CA PHE A 28 -7.58 -3.54 7.90
C PHE A 28 -6.57 -4.46 8.59
N SER A 29 -5.89 -5.26 7.80
CA SER A 29 -4.82 -6.12 8.28
C SER A 29 -3.48 -5.55 7.87
N VAL A 30 -2.47 -5.75 8.69
CA VAL A 30 -1.11 -5.33 8.38
C VAL A 30 -0.15 -6.46 8.72
N SER A 31 0.84 -6.66 7.86
CA SER A 31 1.86 -7.67 8.04
C SER A 31 3.22 -7.09 7.67
N GLU A 32 4.25 -7.56 8.33
CA GLU A 32 5.61 -7.26 7.92
C GLU A 32 5.98 -8.19 6.78
N ILE A 33 6.61 -7.63 5.76
CA ILE A 33 7.08 -8.38 4.60
C ILE A 33 8.49 -7.97 4.27
N ILE A 34 9.19 -8.85 3.54
CA ILE A 34 10.52 -8.56 3.02
C ILE A 34 10.46 -8.68 1.51
N GLY A 35 10.68 -7.56 0.83
CA GLY A 35 10.72 -7.54 -0.63
C GLY A 35 12.08 -8.03 -1.13
N HIS A 36 12.06 -8.84 -2.15
CA HIS A 36 13.27 -9.38 -2.77
C HIS A 36 13.28 -9.08 -4.26
N LYS A 37 14.46 -8.74 -4.76
CA LYS A 37 14.71 -8.56 -6.19
C LYS A 37 15.81 -9.52 -6.59
N THR A 38 15.51 -10.49 -7.43
CA THR A 38 16.54 -11.46 -7.87
C THR A 38 17.31 -10.94 -9.08
N GLU A 39 16.69 -10.10 -9.89
CA GLU A 39 17.29 -9.44 -11.03
C GLU A 39 16.42 -8.25 -11.43
N HIS A 40 16.96 -7.44 -12.36
CA HIS A 40 16.18 -6.30 -12.87
C HIS A 40 15.15 -6.79 -13.88
N HIS A 41 13.90 -6.52 -13.60
CA HIS A 41 12.79 -6.83 -14.50
C HIS A 41 12.08 -5.56 -14.89
N ASP A 42 11.94 -5.34 -16.19
CA ASP A 42 11.30 -4.13 -16.70
C ASP A 42 9.82 -4.03 -16.37
N TYR A 43 9.17 -5.17 -16.12
CA TYR A 43 7.74 -5.19 -15.86
C TYR A 43 7.37 -4.95 -14.39
N LEU A 44 8.37 -4.86 -13.50
CA LEU A 44 8.14 -4.54 -12.10
C LEU A 44 8.83 -3.23 -11.75
N PRO A 45 8.16 -2.30 -11.07
CA PRO A 45 8.81 -1.08 -10.64
C PRO A 45 10.00 -1.41 -9.73
N ASP A 46 11.13 -0.78 -9.99
CA ASP A 46 12.33 -0.98 -9.18
C ASP A 46 12.14 -0.65 -7.72
N ASN A 47 11.19 0.21 -7.41
CA ASN A 47 10.93 0.62 -6.05
C ASN A 47 9.62 0.05 -5.48
N TRP A 48 9.18 -1.09 -5.97
CA TRP A 48 7.97 -1.75 -5.47
C TRP A 48 8.00 -1.92 -3.95
N PHE A 49 9.14 -2.34 -3.40
CA PHE A 49 9.35 -2.52 -1.97
C PHE A 49 10.33 -1.49 -1.40
N GLY A 50 10.52 -0.35 -2.07
CA GLY A 50 11.50 0.64 -1.70
C GLY A 50 12.66 0.64 -2.68
N ASN A 51 13.72 1.39 -2.36
CA ASN A 51 14.86 1.57 -3.24
C ASN A 51 16.02 0.64 -2.94
N ASN A 52 15.80 -0.38 -2.13
CA ASN A 52 16.84 -1.28 -1.68
C ASN A 52 16.86 -2.54 -2.54
N ASP A 53 18.05 -2.96 -2.97
CA ASP A 53 18.21 -4.14 -3.81
C ASP A 53 18.26 -5.44 -3.03
N GLU A 54 18.43 -5.33 -1.71
CA GLU A 54 18.54 -6.50 -0.86
C GLU A 54 17.33 -6.69 0.00
N GLY A 55 16.66 -7.40 0.44
CA GLY A 55 15.48 -7.51 1.22
C GLY A 55 15.24 -6.24 2.05
N THR A 56 14.19 -5.54 1.74
CA THR A 56 13.80 -4.34 2.45
C THR A 56 12.61 -4.66 3.36
N GLU A 57 12.75 -4.33 4.64
CA GLU A 57 11.63 -4.50 5.57
C GLU A 57 10.53 -3.50 5.24
N SER A 58 9.36 -4.02 4.98
CA SER A 58 8.21 -3.22 4.56
C SER A 58 6.97 -3.71 5.26
N LEU A 59 5.89 -2.94 5.11
CA LEU A 59 4.57 -3.31 5.61
C LEU A 59 3.64 -3.54 4.43
N PHE A 60 2.81 -4.53 4.58
CA PHE A 60 1.75 -4.87 3.64
C PHE A 60 0.42 -4.72 4.37
N PHE A 61 -0.41 -3.81 3.88
CA PHE A 61 -1.73 -3.58 4.43
C PHE A 61 -2.76 -4.06 3.43
N PHE A 62 -3.85 -4.64 3.91
CA PHE A 62 -4.95 -4.91 3.02
C PHE A 62 -6.29 -4.78 3.73
N SER A 63 -7.31 -4.45 2.96
CA SER A 63 -8.67 -4.35 3.44
C SER A 63 -9.64 -4.62 2.29
N PHE A 64 -10.74 -5.28 2.59
CA PHE A 64 -11.84 -5.40 1.64
C PHE A 64 -12.82 -4.29 1.97
N THR A 65 -13.09 -3.42 1.02
CA THR A 65 -13.85 -2.21 1.28
C THR A 65 -14.63 -1.76 0.05
N GLU A 66 -15.46 -0.75 0.23
CA GLU A 66 -16.22 -0.16 -0.85
C GLU A 66 -15.33 0.62 -1.80
N SER A 67 -15.73 0.67 -3.06
CA SER A 67 -14.97 1.36 -4.10
C SER A 67 -14.68 2.81 -3.75
N GLU A 68 -15.65 3.53 -3.21
CA GLU A 68 -15.49 4.93 -2.86
C GLU A 68 -14.43 5.13 -1.78
N LYS A 69 -14.47 4.31 -0.73
CA LYS A 69 -13.50 4.40 0.36
C LYS A 69 -12.09 4.05 -0.10
N ALA A 70 -11.96 3.02 -0.93
CA ALA A 70 -10.67 2.66 -1.50
C ALA A 70 -10.11 3.79 -2.36
N GLY A 71 -10.96 4.43 -3.17
CA GLY A 71 -10.56 5.58 -3.98
C GLY A 71 -10.10 6.77 -3.14
N ASN A 72 -10.79 7.02 -2.04
CA ASN A 72 -10.40 8.09 -1.10
C ASN A 72 -9.03 7.80 -0.49
N ALA A 73 -8.78 6.56 -0.12
CA ALA A 73 -7.47 6.18 0.42
C ALA A 73 -6.35 6.40 -0.59
N LEU A 74 -6.56 6.01 -1.85
CA LEU A 74 -5.56 6.24 -2.90
C LEU A 74 -5.30 7.72 -3.12
N GLN A 75 -6.35 8.55 -3.09
CA GLN A 75 -6.16 9.98 -3.26
C GLN A 75 -5.34 10.58 -2.13
N MET A 76 -5.59 10.16 -0.90
CA MET A 76 -4.80 10.61 0.25
C MET A 76 -3.34 10.16 0.15
N ILE A 77 -3.10 8.96 -0.37
CA ILE A 77 -1.74 8.48 -0.61
C ILE A 77 -1.03 9.36 -1.63
N ARG A 78 -1.71 9.69 -2.73
CA ARG A 78 -1.13 10.58 -3.75
C ARG A 78 -0.76 11.94 -3.16
N GLU A 79 -1.65 12.51 -2.37
CA GLU A 79 -1.41 13.80 -1.72
C GLU A 79 -0.24 13.73 -0.75
N HIS A 80 -0.17 12.67 0.05
CA HIS A 80 0.94 12.47 0.97
C HIS A 80 2.26 12.36 0.23
N ASN A 81 2.32 11.56 -0.83
CA ASN A 81 3.54 11.38 -1.60
C ASN A 81 3.98 12.67 -2.28
N ALA A 82 3.03 13.48 -2.74
CA ALA A 82 3.34 14.75 -3.36
C ALA A 82 3.92 15.77 -2.36
N ALA A 83 3.44 15.71 -1.12
CA ALA A 83 3.89 16.63 -0.06
C ALA A 83 5.18 16.18 0.63
N ASN A 84 5.52 14.90 0.52
CA ASN A 84 6.63 14.29 1.25
C ASN A 84 7.52 13.50 0.30
N GLU A 85 8.41 14.20 -0.39
CA GLU A 85 9.35 13.53 -1.28
C GLU A 85 10.26 12.60 -0.49
N SER A 86 10.28 11.35 -0.89
CA SER A 86 11.02 10.31 -0.20
C SER A 86 11.46 9.27 -1.21
N GLY A 87 12.55 8.57 -0.91
CA GLY A 87 12.95 7.41 -1.69
C GLY A 87 12.02 6.21 -1.49
N PHE A 88 11.06 6.32 -0.57
CA PHE A 88 10.17 5.22 -0.20
C PHE A 88 8.72 5.69 -0.20
N PRO A 89 8.13 5.96 -1.37
CA PRO A 89 6.74 6.40 -1.43
C PRO A 89 5.79 5.29 -0.98
N ILE A 90 4.66 5.69 -0.41
CA ILE A 90 3.59 4.75 -0.10
C ILE A 90 2.92 4.35 -1.40
N ARG A 91 2.68 3.06 -1.58
CA ARG A 91 2.05 2.53 -2.79
C ARG A 91 0.69 1.96 -2.45
N GLY A 92 -0.30 2.25 -3.27
CA GLY A 92 -1.64 1.72 -3.09
C GLY A 92 -2.19 1.15 -4.38
N PHE A 93 -2.98 0.08 -4.26
CA PHE A 93 -3.56 -0.62 -5.40
C PHE A 93 -4.98 -1.02 -5.06
N ILE A 94 -5.87 -0.91 -6.03
CA ILE A 94 -7.24 -1.37 -5.89
C ILE A 94 -7.47 -2.48 -6.90
N SER A 95 -8.04 -3.59 -6.44
CA SER A 95 -8.38 -4.72 -7.28
C SER A 95 -9.85 -5.08 -7.08
N PRO A 96 -10.57 -5.48 -8.12
CA PRO A 96 -11.91 -5.99 -7.95
C PRO A 96 -11.89 -7.35 -7.25
N VAL A 97 -12.93 -7.63 -6.48
CA VAL A 97 -13.16 -8.95 -5.89
C VAL A 97 -14.26 -9.60 -6.72
N GLU A 98 -13.92 -10.62 -7.49
CA GLU A 98 -14.88 -11.28 -8.39
C GLU A 98 -15.88 -12.15 -7.67
N ASP A 99 -15.45 -12.78 -6.57
CA ASP A 99 -16.29 -13.73 -5.85
C ASP A 99 -15.83 -13.80 -4.39
N ALA A 100 -16.72 -14.23 -3.53
CA ALA A 100 -16.44 -14.41 -2.12
C ALA A 100 -17.27 -15.57 -1.59
N SER A 101 -16.80 -16.17 -0.50
CA SER A 101 -17.44 -17.36 0.06
C SER A 101 -18.64 -17.05 0.96
N PHE A 102 -18.98 -15.79 1.11
CA PHE A 102 -20.09 -15.37 2.00
C PHE A 102 -21.17 -14.62 1.25
#